data_e90746fca77704fb1b197d76d84e1e26
#
_entry.id   e90746fca77704fb1b197d76d84e1e26
#
_cell.length_a   1.000
_cell.length_b   1.000
_cell.length_c   1.000
_cell.angle_alpha   90.00
_cell.angle_beta   90.00
_cell.angle_gamma   90.00
#
_symmetry.space_group_name_H-M   'P 1'
#
loop_
_entity.id
_entity.type
_entity.pdbx_description
1 polymer ?
#
loop_
_entity_poly.entity_id
_entity_poly.type
_entity_poly.pdbx_seq_one_letter_code
_entity_poly.pdbx_strand_id
1 'polypeptide(L)'
;SGASLFVDQRSTGTNGEGVSASTRQSEVSARNETSFEDLLWRNGRWAVLIVGSALRFIELTLKPFHHDEGVNGFFLTTLFRDGVYKYDPTNYHGPSLYYFGLVSAWIFGLDDLSVRIVVAVFGTLTIGLVFSLRSYLGTVGTLTAAAFIAASPGLTFFSRYFIHEILLVF
;
A
#
# COMPACT_ATOMS: atom_id res chain seq x y z
N SER A 1 26.33 66.00 -54.68
CA SER A 1 26.75 64.67 -54.11
C SER A 1 25.81 64.20 -53.05
N GLY A 2 24.84 63.42 -53.50
CA GLY A 2 23.89 62.81 -52.59
C GLY A 2 24.29 61.37 -52.36
N ALA A 3 24.38 60.95 -51.09
CA ALA A 3 24.49 59.60 -50.68
C ALA A 3 23.19 59.19 -49.96
N SER A 4 22.38 58.35 -50.62
CA SER A 4 21.17 57.78 -50.06
C SER A 4 21.54 56.66 -49.08
N LEU A 5 21.16 56.81 -47.82
CA LEU A 5 21.15 55.73 -46.82
C LEU A 5 19.96 54.82 -47.05
N PHE A 6 20.19 53.63 -47.57
CA PHE A 6 19.24 52.54 -47.64
C PHE A 6 19.29 51.80 -46.31
N VAL A 7 18.34 52.01 -45.43
CA VAL A 7 18.20 51.21 -44.18
C VAL A 7 17.39 49.98 -44.56
N ASP A 8 18.06 48.82 -44.48
CA ASP A 8 17.43 47.49 -44.63
C ASP A 8 16.64 47.17 -43.36
N GLN A 9 15.32 47.25 -43.44
CA GLN A 9 14.37 46.82 -42.41
C GLN A 9 13.78 45.46 -42.79
N ARG A 10 14.54 44.39 -42.68
CA ARG A 10 13.98 43.04 -42.71
C ARG A 10 14.80 42.08 -41.86
N SER A 11 14.48 41.96 -40.54
CA SER A 11 14.59 40.68 -39.81
C SER A 11 14.16 40.80 -38.34
N THR A 12 12.92 41.12 -38.05
CA THR A 12 12.43 41.07 -36.65
C THR A 12 11.02 40.43 -36.50
N GLY A 13 10.66 39.49 -37.35
CA GLY A 13 9.30 38.93 -37.35
C GLY A 13 9.13 37.45 -36.98
N THR A 14 10.20 36.65 -36.99
CA THR A 14 10.04 35.17 -36.91
C THR A 14 10.47 34.49 -35.62
N ASN A 15 11.23 35.17 -34.78
CA ASN A 15 11.74 34.53 -33.55
C ASN A 15 10.77 34.56 -32.37
N GLY A 16 9.80 35.47 -32.34
CA GLY A 16 8.83 35.58 -31.23
C GLY A 16 7.72 34.52 -31.27
N GLU A 17 7.26 34.19 -32.46
CA GLU A 17 6.16 33.20 -32.61
C GLU A 17 6.61 31.76 -32.39
N GLY A 18 7.86 31.43 -32.79
CA GLY A 18 8.43 30.09 -32.56
C GLY A 18 8.68 29.81 -31.09
N VAL A 19 9.15 30.80 -30.32
CA VAL A 19 9.34 30.67 -28.86
C VAL A 19 8.00 30.52 -28.15
N SER A 20 6.99 31.27 -28.54
CA SER A 20 5.65 31.17 -27.96
C SER A 20 4.97 29.80 -28.24
N ALA A 21 5.14 29.23 -29.44
CA ALA A 21 4.60 27.94 -29.81
C ALA A 21 5.31 26.79 -29.04
N SER A 22 6.63 26.83 -28.93
CA SER A 22 7.43 25.86 -28.18
C SER A 22 7.08 25.87 -26.69
N THR A 23 6.91 27.06 -26.10
CA THR A 23 6.53 27.19 -24.68
C THR A 23 5.14 26.63 -24.41
N ARG A 24 4.17 26.90 -25.27
CA ARG A 24 2.81 26.32 -25.15
C ARG A 24 2.81 24.81 -25.32
N GLN A 25 3.63 24.28 -26.21
CA GLN A 25 3.71 22.84 -26.45
C GLN A 25 4.34 22.11 -25.24
N SER A 26 5.34 22.70 -24.59
CA SER A 26 5.92 22.18 -23.36
C SER A 26 4.95 22.24 -22.18
N GLU A 27 4.18 23.33 -22.04
CA GLU A 27 3.14 23.44 -21.00
C GLU A 27 2.00 22.43 -21.17
N VAL A 28 1.56 22.18 -22.40
CA VAL A 28 0.52 21.18 -22.72
C VAL A 28 1.04 19.76 -22.42
N SER A 29 2.30 19.46 -22.80
CA SER A 29 2.91 18.17 -22.51
C SER A 29 3.04 17.93 -21.00
N ALA A 30 3.57 18.91 -20.25
CA ALA A 30 3.69 18.83 -18.80
C ALA A 30 2.32 18.66 -18.11
N ARG A 31 1.29 19.34 -18.58
CA ARG A 31 -0.08 19.19 -18.05
C ARG A 31 -0.66 17.80 -18.33
N ASN A 32 -0.40 17.24 -19.50
CA ASN A 32 -0.86 15.90 -19.85
C ASN A 32 -0.13 14.82 -19.04
N GLU A 33 1.16 14.96 -18.80
CA GLU A 33 1.95 14.05 -17.97
C GLU A 33 1.47 14.05 -16.54
N THR A 34 1.27 15.21 -15.92
CA THR A 34 0.73 15.31 -14.55
C THR A 34 -0.67 14.71 -14.44
N SER A 35 -1.53 14.95 -15.45
CA SER A 35 -2.88 14.38 -15.48
C SER A 35 -2.86 12.86 -15.59
N PHE A 36 -1.95 12.29 -16.40
CA PHE A 36 -1.79 10.85 -16.55
C PHE A 36 -1.24 10.21 -15.25
N GLU A 37 -0.23 10.80 -14.63
CA GLU A 37 0.32 10.32 -13.36
C GLU A 37 -0.70 10.33 -12.23
N ASP A 38 -1.54 11.35 -12.15
CA ASP A 38 -2.59 11.45 -11.13
C ASP A 38 -3.68 10.40 -11.37
N LEU A 39 -4.04 10.15 -12.62
CA LEU A 39 -4.99 9.09 -12.97
C LEU A 39 -4.42 7.70 -12.66
N LEU A 40 -3.17 7.47 -13.03
CA LEU A 40 -2.44 6.22 -12.73
C LEU A 40 -2.36 5.98 -11.22
N TRP A 41 -1.99 7.00 -10.46
CA TRP A 41 -1.94 6.93 -9.01
C TRP A 41 -3.30 6.60 -8.39
N ARG A 42 -4.33 7.35 -8.78
CA ARG A 42 -5.68 7.19 -8.21
C ARG A 42 -6.25 5.79 -8.47
N ASN A 43 -6.15 5.32 -9.69
CA ASN A 43 -6.70 4.02 -10.07
C ASN A 43 -5.78 2.87 -9.68
N GLY A 44 -4.46 3.02 -9.85
CA GLY A 44 -3.47 2.01 -9.54
C GLY A 44 -3.42 1.65 -8.06
N ARG A 45 -3.44 2.63 -7.17
CA ARG A 45 -3.45 2.36 -5.71
C ARG A 45 -4.68 1.56 -5.28
N TRP A 46 -5.86 1.90 -5.79
CA TRP A 46 -7.08 1.15 -5.46
C TRP A 46 -7.07 -0.25 -6.07
N ALA A 47 -6.61 -0.41 -7.31
CA ALA A 47 -6.48 -1.71 -7.94
C ALA A 47 -5.54 -2.63 -7.12
N VAL A 48 -4.34 -2.14 -6.76
CA VAL A 48 -3.38 -2.90 -5.95
C VAL A 48 -3.96 -3.22 -4.57
N LEU A 49 -4.62 -2.27 -3.92
CA LEU A 49 -5.21 -2.48 -2.60
C LEU A 49 -6.34 -3.51 -2.64
N ILE A 50 -7.26 -3.41 -3.62
CA ILE A 50 -8.38 -4.33 -3.77
C ILE A 50 -7.87 -5.76 -4.05
N VAL A 51 -6.96 -5.92 -5.01
CA VAL A 51 -6.39 -7.23 -5.34
C VAL A 51 -5.60 -7.80 -4.15
N GLY A 52 -4.76 -6.98 -3.52
CA GLY A 52 -3.98 -7.39 -2.35
C GLY A 52 -4.85 -7.75 -1.15
N SER A 53 -5.96 -7.04 -0.92
CA SER A 53 -6.95 -7.40 0.11
C SER A 53 -7.67 -8.69 -0.25
N ALA A 54 -8.12 -8.84 -1.49
CA ALA A 54 -8.80 -10.04 -1.94
C ALA A 54 -7.94 -11.30 -1.70
N LEU A 55 -6.64 -11.26 -2.03
CA LEU A 55 -5.71 -12.36 -1.80
C LEU A 55 -5.56 -12.73 -0.31
N ARG A 56 -5.81 -11.80 0.60
CA ARG A 56 -5.68 -11.99 2.05
C ARG A 56 -6.98 -12.42 2.71
N PHE A 57 -8.13 -11.95 2.22
CA PHE A 57 -9.43 -12.19 2.84
C PHE A 57 -10.23 -13.34 2.23
N ILE A 58 -9.98 -13.72 0.95
CA ILE A 58 -10.71 -14.82 0.32
C ILE A 58 -10.37 -16.13 1.01
N GLU A 59 -11.39 -16.88 1.40
CA GLU A 59 -11.28 -18.24 1.96
C GLU A 59 -10.35 -18.35 3.18
N LEU A 60 -10.44 -17.41 4.12
CA LEU A 60 -9.63 -17.42 5.35
C LEU A 60 -9.82 -18.69 6.18
N THR A 61 -10.97 -19.31 6.12
CA THR A 61 -11.34 -20.51 6.91
C THR A 61 -11.18 -21.82 6.16
N LEU A 62 -10.66 -21.78 4.91
CA LEU A 62 -10.54 -22.98 4.07
C LEU A 62 -9.65 -24.06 4.69
N LYS A 63 -8.62 -23.66 5.44
CA LYS A 63 -7.68 -24.58 6.09
C LYS A 63 -7.92 -24.59 7.60
N PRO A 64 -7.83 -25.77 8.25
CA PRO A 64 -7.84 -25.86 9.71
C PRO A 64 -6.63 -25.10 10.29
N PHE A 65 -6.67 -24.82 11.60
CA PHE A 65 -5.55 -24.18 12.29
C PHE A 65 -4.26 -24.96 12.11
N HIS A 66 -3.20 -24.24 11.77
CA HIS A 66 -1.84 -24.74 11.85
C HIS A 66 -1.42 -24.86 13.31
N HIS A 67 -0.37 -25.65 13.58
CA HIS A 67 0.12 -25.86 14.96
C HIS A 67 0.35 -24.54 15.72
N ASP A 68 1.03 -23.59 15.09
CA ASP A 68 1.37 -22.30 15.72
C ASP A 68 0.13 -21.41 15.93
N GLU A 69 -0.85 -21.48 15.02
CA GLU A 69 -2.14 -20.81 15.22
C GLU A 69 -2.90 -21.41 16.41
N GLY A 70 -2.80 -22.73 16.61
CA GLY A 70 -3.40 -23.42 17.74
C GLY A 70 -2.81 -22.96 19.07
N VAL A 71 -1.48 -22.79 19.14
CA VAL A 71 -0.79 -22.24 20.31
C VAL A 71 -1.25 -20.81 20.59
N ASN A 72 -1.23 -19.94 19.57
CA ASN A 72 -1.70 -18.56 19.70
C ASN A 72 -3.18 -18.48 20.07
N GLY A 73 -4.01 -19.35 19.49
CA GLY A 73 -5.43 -19.47 19.80
C GLY A 73 -5.69 -19.88 21.27
N PHE A 74 -4.85 -20.75 21.82
CA PHE A 74 -4.91 -21.12 23.24
C PHE A 74 -4.67 -19.92 24.15
N PHE A 75 -3.61 -19.13 23.90
CA PHE A 75 -3.33 -17.92 24.66
C PHE A 75 -4.42 -16.87 24.53
N LEU A 76 -4.98 -16.69 23.32
CA LEU A 76 -6.11 -15.79 23.11
C LEU A 76 -7.36 -16.25 23.85
N THR A 77 -7.70 -17.55 23.78
CA THR A 77 -8.85 -18.12 24.48
C THR A 77 -8.72 -17.95 25.99
N THR A 78 -7.51 -18.15 26.53
CA THR A 78 -7.21 -17.93 27.95
C THR A 78 -7.39 -16.46 28.32
N LEU A 79 -6.85 -15.54 27.50
CA LEU A 79 -7.04 -14.10 27.70
C LEU A 79 -8.51 -13.69 27.62
N PHE A 80 -9.27 -14.24 26.67
CA PHE A 80 -10.69 -13.96 26.49
C PHE A 80 -11.52 -14.41 27.72
N ARG A 81 -11.18 -15.56 28.29
CA ARG A 81 -11.89 -16.11 29.45
C ARG A 81 -11.48 -15.45 30.76
N ASP A 82 -10.16 -15.27 30.99
CA ASP A 82 -9.59 -14.85 32.29
C ASP A 82 -9.44 -13.32 32.38
N GLY A 83 -9.53 -12.60 31.26
CA GLY A 83 -9.42 -11.14 31.17
C GLY A 83 -7.99 -10.60 31.37
N VAL A 84 -7.00 -11.45 31.62
CA VAL A 84 -5.62 -11.06 31.87
C VAL A 84 -4.67 -11.93 31.08
N TYR A 85 -3.76 -11.29 30.33
CA TYR A 85 -2.68 -12.00 29.66
C TYR A 85 -1.63 -12.44 30.66
N LYS A 86 -1.34 -13.73 30.66
CA LYS A 86 -0.23 -14.30 31.44
C LYS A 86 0.92 -14.62 30.49
N TYR A 87 2.04 -13.91 30.66
CA TYR A 87 3.25 -14.18 29.90
C TYR A 87 3.81 -15.56 30.24
N ASP A 88 4.08 -16.35 29.20
CA ASP A 88 4.73 -17.64 29.32
C ASP A 88 6.14 -17.55 28.68
N PRO A 89 7.22 -17.71 29.48
CA PRO A 89 8.58 -17.67 28.95
C PRO A 89 8.90 -18.75 27.91
N THR A 90 8.12 -19.83 27.86
CA THR A 90 8.31 -20.91 26.86
C THR A 90 7.77 -20.52 25.51
N ASN A 91 6.82 -19.59 25.46
CA ASN A 91 6.22 -19.07 24.22
C ASN A 91 6.88 -17.77 23.74
N TYR A 92 7.63 -17.07 24.55
CA TYR A 92 8.41 -15.83 24.32
C TYR A 92 7.84 -14.80 23.32
N HIS A 93 6.58 -14.89 22.95
CA HIS A 93 5.90 -13.92 22.09
C HIS A 93 5.27 -12.79 22.90
N GLY A 94 5.29 -11.58 22.33
CA GLY A 94 4.65 -10.42 22.95
C GLY A 94 3.11 -10.49 22.90
N PRO A 95 2.42 -9.68 23.72
CA PRO A 95 0.96 -9.75 23.88
C PRO A 95 0.17 -9.08 22.74
N SER A 96 0.81 -8.34 21.84
CA SER A 96 0.14 -7.49 20.85
C SER A 96 -0.87 -8.25 19.98
N LEU A 97 -0.49 -9.38 19.42
CA LEU A 97 -1.37 -10.22 18.62
C LEU A 97 -2.63 -10.63 19.39
N TYR A 98 -2.47 -11.02 20.65
CA TYR A 98 -3.58 -11.48 21.49
C TYR A 98 -4.56 -10.36 21.83
N TYR A 99 -4.08 -9.13 22.09
CA TYR A 99 -4.97 -8.00 22.33
C TYR A 99 -5.73 -7.57 21.08
N PHE A 100 -5.09 -7.56 19.91
CA PHE A 100 -5.81 -7.32 18.66
C PHE A 100 -6.81 -8.46 18.35
N GLY A 101 -6.42 -9.70 18.59
CA GLY A 101 -7.30 -10.87 18.49
C GLY A 101 -8.49 -10.77 19.46
N LEU A 102 -8.27 -10.30 20.68
CA LEU A 102 -9.31 -10.09 21.68
C LEU A 102 -10.36 -9.08 21.21
N VAL A 103 -9.92 -7.95 20.64
CA VAL A 103 -10.84 -6.94 20.06
C VAL A 103 -11.67 -7.56 18.93
N SER A 104 -11.04 -8.33 18.05
CA SER A 104 -11.75 -9.01 16.96
C SER A 104 -12.75 -10.05 17.50
N ALA A 105 -12.35 -10.83 18.51
CA ALA A 105 -13.20 -11.82 19.15
C ALA A 105 -14.41 -11.20 19.88
N TRP A 106 -14.29 -9.99 20.41
CA TRP A 106 -15.42 -9.27 21.00
C TRP A 106 -16.43 -8.78 19.96
N ILE A 107 -15.97 -8.49 18.74
CA ILE A 107 -16.83 -7.96 17.66
C ILE A 107 -17.51 -9.10 16.90
N PHE A 108 -16.77 -10.15 16.56
CA PHE A 108 -17.19 -11.22 15.65
C PHE A 108 -17.45 -12.57 16.32
N GLY A 109 -17.09 -12.70 17.60
CA GLY A 109 -17.05 -13.98 18.30
C GLY A 109 -15.66 -14.62 18.27
N LEU A 110 -15.44 -15.60 19.13
CA LEU A 110 -14.16 -16.32 19.22
C LEU A 110 -14.21 -17.54 18.28
N ASP A 111 -13.77 -17.34 17.04
CA ASP A 111 -13.69 -18.36 15.99
C ASP A 111 -12.44 -18.17 15.10
N ASP A 112 -12.20 -19.12 14.20
CA ASP A 112 -11.05 -19.13 13.30
C ASP A 112 -11.03 -17.91 12.36
N LEU A 113 -12.20 -17.44 11.95
CA LEU A 113 -12.33 -16.30 11.05
C LEU A 113 -11.94 -15.00 11.77
N SER A 114 -12.48 -14.82 12.99
CA SER A 114 -12.28 -13.58 13.75
C SER A 114 -10.80 -13.32 14.04
N VAL A 115 -10.03 -14.35 14.38
CA VAL A 115 -8.61 -14.20 14.67
C VAL A 115 -7.77 -13.96 13.42
N ARG A 116 -8.12 -14.60 12.29
CA ARG A 116 -7.42 -14.44 11.01
C ARG A 116 -7.71 -13.10 10.34
N ILE A 117 -8.88 -12.50 10.58
CA ILE A 117 -9.21 -11.14 10.13
C ILE A 117 -8.15 -10.14 10.62
N VAL A 118 -7.67 -10.28 11.85
CA VAL A 118 -6.65 -9.38 12.43
C VAL A 118 -5.40 -9.34 11.55
N VAL A 119 -4.82 -10.49 11.26
CA VAL A 119 -3.59 -10.57 10.47
C VAL A 119 -3.83 -10.18 9.00
N ALA A 120 -5.01 -10.46 8.44
CA ALA A 120 -5.38 -10.04 7.10
C ALA A 120 -5.50 -8.49 6.99
N VAL A 121 -6.02 -7.84 8.02
CA VAL A 121 -6.07 -6.37 8.13
C VAL A 121 -4.67 -5.80 8.18
N PHE A 122 -3.78 -6.30 9.06
CA PHE A 122 -2.39 -5.81 9.14
C PHE A 122 -1.64 -6.05 7.82
N GLY A 123 -1.80 -7.20 7.18
CA GLY A 123 -1.22 -7.46 5.87
C GLY A 123 -1.73 -6.51 4.77
N THR A 124 -2.98 -6.10 4.83
CA THR A 124 -3.56 -5.09 3.93
C THR A 124 -3.02 -3.70 4.24
N LEU A 125 -2.93 -3.34 5.53
CA LEU A 125 -2.36 -2.06 5.96
C LEU A 125 -0.89 -1.93 5.57
N THR A 126 -0.11 -3.02 5.56
CA THR A 126 1.28 -3.04 5.06
C THR A 126 1.35 -2.61 3.59
N ILE A 127 0.40 -3.03 2.73
CA ILE A 127 0.32 -2.53 1.35
C ILE A 127 0.03 -1.02 1.34
N GLY A 128 -0.91 -0.58 2.17
CA GLY A 128 -1.28 0.84 2.31
C GLY A 128 -0.11 1.70 2.79
N LEU A 129 0.72 1.18 3.70
CA LEU A 129 1.88 1.88 4.23
C LEU A 129 2.91 2.22 3.14
N VAL A 130 3.07 1.33 2.14
CA VAL A 130 3.97 1.58 1.01
C VAL A 130 3.54 2.80 0.19
N PHE A 131 2.26 3.15 0.16
CA PHE A 131 1.78 4.34 -0.55
C PHE A 131 2.32 5.64 0.05
N SER A 132 2.72 5.66 1.32
CA SER A 132 3.36 6.82 1.96
C SER A 132 4.74 7.13 1.36
N LEU A 133 5.36 6.16 0.69
CA LEU A 133 6.67 6.33 0.06
C LEU A 133 6.61 7.00 -1.32
N ARG A 134 5.42 7.47 -1.76
CA ARG A 134 5.26 8.10 -3.08
C ARG A 134 6.20 9.28 -3.30
N SER A 135 6.44 10.09 -2.27
CA SER A 135 7.36 11.24 -2.36
C SER A 135 8.82 10.86 -2.62
N TYR A 136 9.22 9.62 -2.29
CA TYR A 136 10.57 9.11 -2.47
C TYR A 136 10.72 8.27 -3.75
N LEU A 137 9.73 7.43 -4.06
CA LEU A 137 9.79 6.45 -5.15
C LEU A 137 9.07 6.91 -6.43
N GLY A 138 8.35 8.02 -6.37
CA GLY A 138 7.45 8.45 -7.43
C GLY A 138 6.23 7.54 -7.58
N THR A 139 5.34 7.88 -8.51
CA THR A 139 4.07 7.16 -8.72
C THR A 139 4.30 5.71 -9.17
N VAL A 140 5.11 5.51 -10.21
CA VAL A 140 5.35 4.17 -10.77
C VAL A 140 6.10 3.28 -9.80
N GLY A 141 7.18 3.81 -9.18
CA GLY A 141 7.98 3.05 -8.21
C GLY A 141 7.15 2.58 -7.02
N THR A 142 6.31 3.45 -6.47
CA THR A 142 5.44 3.11 -5.33
C THR A 142 4.40 2.07 -5.69
N LEU A 143 3.73 2.21 -6.84
CA LEU A 143 2.74 1.23 -7.29
C LEU A 143 3.37 -0.13 -7.57
N THR A 144 4.57 -0.15 -8.16
CA THR A 144 5.32 -1.39 -8.41
C THR A 144 5.72 -2.06 -7.09
N ALA A 145 6.28 -1.31 -6.14
CA ALA A 145 6.64 -1.84 -4.82
C ALA A 145 5.41 -2.40 -4.09
N ALA A 146 4.30 -1.65 -4.08
CA ALA A 146 3.05 -2.10 -3.46
C ALA A 146 2.48 -3.35 -4.14
N ALA A 147 2.56 -3.45 -5.48
CA ALA A 147 2.14 -4.64 -6.23
C ALA A 147 2.99 -5.88 -5.88
N PHE A 148 4.31 -5.73 -5.74
CA PHE A 148 5.18 -6.81 -5.26
C PHE A 148 4.82 -7.29 -3.86
N ILE A 149 4.54 -6.37 -2.93
CA ILE A 149 4.11 -6.71 -1.57
C ILE A 149 2.72 -7.37 -1.60
N ALA A 150 1.79 -6.85 -2.41
CA ALA A 150 0.45 -7.41 -2.55
C ALA A 150 0.48 -8.86 -3.08
N ALA A 151 1.33 -9.13 -4.08
CA ALA A 151 1.44 -10.42 -4.75
C ALA A 151 2.47 -11.36 -4.09
N SER A 152 3.24 -10.91 -3.09
CA SER A 152 4.25 -11.73 -2.42
C SER A 152 3.62 -12.97 -1.76
N PRO A 153 4.01 -14.21 -2.15
CA PRO A 153 3.45 -15.42 -1.56
C PRO A 153 3.71 -15.51 -0.05
N GLY A 154 4.91 -15.12 0.41
CA GLY A 154 5.27 -15.12 1.81
C GLY A 154 4.44 -14.15 2.63
N LEU A 155 4.34 -12.88 2.21
CA LEU A 155 3.54 -11.89 2.91
C LEU A 155 2.04 -12.22 2.88
N THR A 156 1.54 -12.78 1.78
CA THR A 156 0.16 -13.26 1.70
C THR A 156 -0.07 -14.43 2.65
N PHE A 157 0.86 -15.37 2.73
CA PHE A 157 0.79 -16.49 3.67
C PHE A 157 0.72 -15.98 5.12
N PHE A 158 1.68 -15.18 5.57
CA PHE A 158 1.73 -14.63 6.93
C PHE A 158 0.55 -13.70 7.26
N SER A 159 -0.10 -13.12 6.26
CA SER A 159 -1.32 -12.32 6.42
C SER A 159 -2.60 -13.17 6.57
N ARG A 160 -2.51 -14.50 6.51
CA ARG A 160 -3.67 -15.42 6.56
C ARG A 160 -3.60 -16.41 7.71
N TYR A 161 -2.54 -16.37 8.48
CA TYR A 161 -2.31 -17.22 9.64
C TYR A 161 -2.21 -16.38 10.90
N PHE A 162 -2.87 -16.78 11.97
CA PHE A 162 -2.87 -16.07 13.25
C PHE A 162 -1.52 -16.23 13.98
N ILE A 163 -0.50 -15.56 13.45
CA ILE A 163 0.87 -15.55 13.94
C ILE A 163 1.45 -14.13 13.99
N HIS A 164 2.54 -13.92 14.71
CA HIS A 164 3.05 -12.58 15.03
C HIS A 164 3.78 -11.88 13.87
N GLU A 165 4.24 -12.62 12.86
CA GLU A 165 5.17 -12.17 11.84
C GLU A 165 4.65 -10.95 11.07
N ILE A 166 3.38 -10.96 10.69
CA ILE A 166 2.83 -9.85 9.91
C ILE A 166 2.71 -8.55 10.73
N LEU A 167 2.52 -8.66 12.04
CA LEU A 167 2.49 -7.50 12.92
C LEU A 167 3.88 -6.89 13.11
N LEU A 168 4.94 -7.71 13.01
CA LEU A 168 6.32 -7.24 13.09
C LEU A 168 6.78 -6.56 11.79
N VAL A 169 6.19 -6.93 10.65
CA VAL A 169 6.47 -6.32 9.34
C VAL A 169 5.74 -4.99 9.17
N PHE A 170 4.57 -4.83 9.77
CA PHE A 170 3.78 -3.60 9.75
C PHE A 170 4.37 -2.52 10.67
#